data_313832366c082072801751c1d21c98f0
#
_entry.id   313832366c082072801751c1d21c98f0
#
_cell.length_a   1.000
_cell.length_b   1.000
_cell.length_c   1.000
_cell.angle_alpha   90.00
_cell.angle_beta   90.00
_cell.angle_gamma   90.00
#
_symmetry.space_group_name_H-M   'P 1'
#
loop_
_entity.id
_entity.type
_entity.pdbx_description
1 polymer ?
#
loop_
_entity_poly.entity_id
_entity_poly.type
_entity_poly.pdbx_seq_one_letter_code
_entity_poly.pdbx_strand_id
1 'polypeptide(L)'
;EHIEKPSSYLVRGADMVIYSGGKFLRGPQTSGLLLGRKDLIQAAWRNASPHQGAARGMKVSKEDVIGVLAALEVWFEHRDPAAELARWNADVATIAGRIALPGVSTEVIPPKGVVRVPRLVVRWDAAKYGFDGETVRLRLLDGDPRVMLDDMAPTASSIEIDPFGLQPGEAEQVGRAIAAVLSAPAAQKTATAVPKLDVSGAWDVQVSFLHGERSHRLTLRQQDGAITGNQRSPQFEGPVNGSLDADGIHLIFQTRYEGATIFYQLDGAVADGRMQGRVTLGSSSDHHKGPLNMSQFGAGQFEGMRAGGG
;
A
#
# COMPACT_ATOMS: atom_id res chain seq x y z
N GLU A 1 -0.94 9.23 15.30
CA GLU A 1 -1.04 9.22 16.77
C GLU A 1 -0.52 10.54 17.35
N HIS A 2 -1.21 11.09 18.31
CA HIS A 2 -0.83 12.35 18.95
C HIS A 2 -0.71 12.14 20.45
N ILE A 3 0.49 12.40 21.00
CA ILE A 3 0.74 12.28 22.45
C ILE A 3 0.41 13.60 23.11
N GLU A 4 -0.54 13.57 24.03
CA GLU A 4 -1.00 14.71 24.82
C GLU A 4 -0.64 14.53 26.29
N LYS A 5 -0.49 15.65 27.00
CA LYS A 5 -0.22 15.68 28.44
C LYS A 5 -1.27 16.56 29.14
N PRO A 6 -2.25 15.96 29.86
CA PRO A 6 -2.46 14.53 30.05
C PRO A 6 -3.00 13.84 28.80
N SER A 7 -2.82 12.50 28.72
CA SER A 7 -3.37 11.71 27.61
C SER A 7 -4.89 11.75 27.62
N SER A 8 -5.49 12.12 26.49
CA SER A 8 -6.95 12.16 26.32
C SER A 8 -7.63 10.80 26.54
N TYR A 9 -6.92 9.70 26.26
CA TYR A 9 -7.43 8.35 26.49
C TYR A 9 -7.49 8.02 28.00
N LEU A 10 -6.46 8.39 28.76
CA LEU A 10 -6.44 8.19 30.22
C LEU A 10 -7.49 9.07 30.92
N VAL A 11 -7.67 10.30 30.45
CA VAL A 11 -8.72 11.21 30.97
C VAL A 11 -10.12 10.62 30.72
N ARG A 12 -10.30 9.88 29.62
CA ARG A 12 -11.57 9.22 29.26
C ARG A 12 -11.78 7.87 29.95
N GLY A 13 -10.88 7.46 30.84
CA GLY A 13 -11.04 6.29 31.69
C GLY A 13 -10.28 5.04 31.24
N ALA A 14 -9.36 5.13 30.31
CA ALA A 14 -8.46 4.02 30.01
C ALA A 14 -7.48 3.82 31.17
N ASP A 15 -7.25 2.59 31.58
CA ASP A 15 -6.25 2.26 32.62
C ASP A 15 -4.82 2.37 32.08
N MET A 16 -4.62 2.03 30.80
CA MET A 16 -3.33 2.12 30.11
C MET A 16 -3.52 2.54 28.65
N VAL A 17 -2.50 3.15 28.08
CA VAL A 17 -2.42 3.54 26.68
C VAL A 17 -1.05 3.22 26.12
N ILE A 18 -1.01 2.77 24.86
CA ILE A 18 0.22 2.47 24.13
C ILE A 18 0.36 3.46 22.99
N TYR A 19 1.55 4.04 22.84
CA TYR A 19 1.93 4.86 21.69
C TYR A 19 3.10 4.23 20.95
N SER A 20 3.03 4.23 19.63
CA SER A 20 4.14 3.82 18.77
C SER A 20 5.23 4.90 18.81
N GLY A 21 6.48 4.52 19.03
CA GLY A 21 7.62 5.45 19.03
C GLY A 21 8.07 5.85 17.62
N GLY A 22 7.98 4.94 16.67
CA GLY A 22 8.52 5.11 15.31
C GLY A 22 7.56 5.74 14.28
N LYS A 23 6.37 6.18 14.68
CA LYS A 23 5.39 6.81 13.78
C LYS A 23 5.44 8.35 13.88
N PHE A 24 4.33 8.98 14.23
CA PHE A 24 4.22 10.44 14.29
C PHE A 24 5.17 11.09 15.32
N LEU A 25 5.56 10.35 16.36
CA LEU A 25 6.58 10.76 17.33
C LEU A 25 8.00 10.86 16.71
N ARG A 26 8.26 10.15 15.59
CA ARG A 26 9.55 10.12 14.87
C ARG A 26 10.73 9.59 15.68
N GLY A 27 10.47 8.75 16.67
CA GLY A 27 11.49 8.00 17.40
C GLY A 27 11.88 6.70 16.66
N PRO A 28 12.69 5.84 17.29
CA PRO A 28 13.06 4.55 16.72
C PRO A 28 11.85 3.66 16.41
N GLN A 29 11.90 2.95 15.28
CA GLN A 29 10.79 2.10 14.80
C GLN A 29 10.42 0.98 15.77
N THR A 30 11.39 0.43 16.48
CA THR A 30 11.22 -0.67 17.44
C THR A 30 10.82 -0.19 18.84
N SER A 31 10.61 1.11 19.02
CA SER A 31 10.24 1.70 20.31
C SER A 31 8.74 1.92 20.46
N GLY A 32 8.29 1.96 21.69
CA GLY A 32 6.93 2.32 22.06
C GLY A 32 6.86 2.83 23.51
N LEU A 33 5.74 3.46 23.82
CA LEU A 33 5.47 4.01 25.13
C LEU A 33 4.24 3.34 25.73
N LEU A 34 4.36 2.84 26.96
CA LEU A 34 3.24 2.37 27.75
C LEU A 34 3.02 3.35 28.92
N LEU A 35 1.87 4.00 28.95
CA LEU A 35 1.48 4.98 29.97
C LEU A 35 0.23 4.51 30.67
N GLY A 36 0.05 4.93 31.94
CA GLY A 36 -1.19 4.62 32.68
C GLY A 36 -0.99 4.45 34.17
N ARG A 37 -1.85 3.64 34.77
CA ARG A 37 -1.84 3.37 36.22
C ARG A 37 -0.50 2.79 36.64
N LYS A 38 0.05 3.34 37.71
CA LYS A 38 1.38 2.99 38.22
C LYS A 38 1.52 1.50 38.58
N ASP A 39 0.50 0.90 39.20
CA ASP A 39 0.50 -0.52 39.57
C ASP A 39 0.57 -1.43 38.33
N LEU A 40 -0.15 -1.10 37.28
CA LEU A 40 -0.14 -1.84 36.01
C LEU A 40 1.17 -1.65 35.24
N ILE A 41 1.71 -0.43 35.21
CA ILE A 41 3.02 -0.16 34.61
C ILE A 41 4.13 -0.93 35.32
N GLN A 42 4.09 -0.97 36.67
CA GLN A 42 5.05 -1.75 37.42
C GLN A 42 4.91 -3.27 37.21
N ALA A 43 3.69 -3.76 37.05
CA ALA A 43 3.44 -5.16 36.70
C ALA A 43 3.98 -5.49 35.32
N ALA A 44 3.72 -4.64 34.31
CA ALA A 44 4.26 -4.78 32.96
C ALA A 44 5.81 -4.81 32.98
N TRP A 45 6.44 -3.87 33.69
CA TRP A 45 7.90 -3.81 33.80
C TRP A 45 8.50 -5.07 34.44
N ARG A 46 7.89 -5.61 35.53
CA ARG A 46 8.35 -6.85 36.15
C ARG A 46 8.29 -8.06 35.22
N ASN A 47 7.40 -8.06 34.23
CA ASN A 47 7.27 -9.12 33.24
C ASN A 47 8.12 -8.89 31.98
N ALA A 48 8.74 -7.72 31.84
CA ALA A 48 9.58 -7.33 30.71
C ALA A 48 11.08 -7.41 31.06
N SER A 49 11.94 -7.23 30.08
CA SER A 49 13.39 -7.09 30.27
C SER A 49 13.70 -5.91 31.23
N PRO A 50 14.65 -6.04 32.19
CA PRO A 50 15.65 -7.13 32.32
C PRO A 50 15.16 -8.37 33.09
N HIS A 51 13.93 -8.38 33.60
CA HIS A 51 13.39 -9.52 34.34
C HIS A 51 13.09 -10.71 33.44
N GLN A 52 13.04 -11.92 34.03
CA GLN A 52 12.78 -13.16 33.29
C GLN A 52 11.27 -13.48 33.22
N GLY A 53 10.45 -12.46 32.92
CA GLY A 53 9.02 -12.59 32.78
C GLY A 53 8.57 -12.95 31.35
N ALA A 54 7.25 -13.03 31.15
CA ALA A 54 6.64 -13.44 29.88
C ALA A 54 7.05 -12.57 28.68
N ALA A 55 7.28 -11.29 28.90
CA ALA A 55 7.68 -10.34 27.85
C ALA A 55 9.22 -10.17 27.72
N ARG A 56 10.00 -11.07 28.31
CA ARG A 56 11.48 -11.01 28.22
C ARG A 56 12.00 -11.03 26.80
N GLY A 57 11.34 -11.77 25.90
CA GLY A 57 11.69 -11.85 24.49
C GLY A 57 11.39 -10.57 23.67
N MET A 58 10.57 -9.67 24.22
CA MET A 58 10.23 -8.38 23.59
C MET A 58 11.16 -7.26 24.06
N LYS A 59 12.44 -7.57 24.27
CA LYS A 59 13.43 -6.61 24.76
C LYS A 59 13.64 -5.48 23.77
N VAL A 60 13.50 -4.25 24.25
CA VAL A 60 13.92 -3.02 23.53
C VAL A 60 15.38 -2.72 23.86
N SER A 61 16.15 -2.23 22.90
CA SER A 61 17.54 -1.86 23.09
C SER A 61 17.69 -0.59 23.93
N LYS A 62 18.86 -0.37 24.50
CA LYS A 62 19.14 0.88 25.23
C LYS A 62 19.15 2.09 24.29
N GLU A 63 19.62 1.89 23.07
CA GLU A 63 19.66 2.87 22.01
C GLU A 63 18.24 3.31 21.64
N ASP A 64 17.32 2.38 21.52
CA ASP A 64 15.90 2.68 21.26
C ASP A 64 15.24 3.45 22.43
N VAL A 65 15.58 3.09 23.67
CA VAL A 65 15.08 3.82 24.86
C VAL A 65 15.59 5.27 24.84
N ILE A 66 16.87 5.49 24.59
CA ILE A 66 17.46 6.85 24.50
C ILE A 66 16.83 7.59 23.33
N GLY A 67 16.69 6.95 22.17
CA GLY A 67 16.09 7.56 20.98
C GLY A 67 14.64 8.00 21.19
N VAL A 68 13.81 7.19 21.88
CA VAL A 68 12.43 7.58 22.16
C VAL A 68 12.34 8.67 23.23
N LEU A 69 13.25 8.71 24.20
CA LEU A 69 13.33 9.80 25.17
C LEU A 69 13.68 11.14 24.49
N ALA A 70 14.66 11.14 23.60
CA ALA A 70 15.01 12.32 22.81
C ALA A 70 13.82 12.77 21.93
N ALA A 71 13.12 11.84 21.30
CA ALA A 71 11.92 12.15 20.52
C ALA A 71 10.81 12.78 21.37
N LEU A 72 10.62 12.32 22.62
CA LEU A 72 9.66 12.91 23.56
C LEU A 72 10.07 14.32 24.00
N GLU A 73 11.35 14.56 24.24
CA GLU A 73 11.88 15.89 24.57
C GLU A 73 11.58 16.85 23.42
N VAL A 74 11.92 16.48 22.20
CA VAL A 74 11.58 17.29 21.01
C VAL A 74 10.07 17.49 20.89
N TRP A 75 9.28 16.46 21.13
CA TRP A 75 7.82 16.52 21.02
C TRP A 75 7.20 17.54 21.97
N PHE A 76 7.64 17.60 23.21
CA PHE A 76 7.03 18.44 24.24
C PHE A 76 7.69 19.81 24.39
N GLU A 77 8.97 19.94 24.07
CA GLU A 77 9.77 21.13 24.38
C GLU A 77 10.19 21.94 23.14
N HIS A 78 10.30 21.30 21.98
CA HIS A 78 10.87 21.95 20.80
C HIS A 78 9.96 21.93 19.58
N ARG A 79 8.87 21.18 19.61
CA ARG A 79 7.94 21.12 18.49
C ARG A 79 6.99 22.32 18.49
N ASP A 80 6.78 22.91 17.30
CA ASP A 80 5.72 23.88 17.04
C ASP A 80 4.65 23.27 16.11
N PRO A 81 3.54 22.74 16.68
CA PRO A 81 2.47 22.12 15.88
C PRO A 81 1.77 23.12 14.93
N ALA A 82 1.75 24.42 15.25
CA ALA A 82 1.14 25.44 14.38
C ALA A 82 2.01 25.70 13.16
N ALA A 83 3.32 25.82 13.34
CA ALA A 83 4.27 25.95 12.25
C ALA A 83 4.32 24.71 11.37
N GLU A 84 4.25 23.49 11.94
CA GLU A 84 4.15 22.26 11.18
C GLU A 84 2.89 22.22 10.30
N LEU A 85 1.73 22.54 10.87
CA LEU A 85 0.48 22.58 10.13
C LEU A 85 0.49 23.64 9.02
N ALA A 86 1.05 24.81 9.29
CA ALA A 86 1.22 25.86 8.29
C ALA A 86 2.10 25.39 7.12
N ARG A 87 3.20 24.70 7.40
CA ARG A 87 4.08 24.11 6.40
C ARG A 87 3.34 23.08 5.54
N TRP A 88 2.65 22.12 6.13
CA TRP A 88 1.90 21.10 5.37
C TRP A 88 0.80 21.72 4.51
N ASN A 89 0.11 22.75 5.00
CA ASN A 89 -0.86 23.48 4.19
C ASN A 89 -0.19 24.20 3.01
N ALA A 90 0.99 24.77 3.19
CA ALA A 90 1.77 25.37 2.12
C ALA A 90 2.24 24.33 1.10
N ASP A 91 2.67 23.15 1.57
CA ASP A 91 3.09 22.04 0.71
C ASP A 91 1.93 21.55 -0.18
N VAL A 92 0.74 21.28 0.40
CA VAL A 92 -0.42 20.86 -0.42
C VAL A 92 -0.90 21.96 -1.37
N ALA A 93 -0.82 23.24 -0.98
CA ALA A 93 -1.16 24.37 -1.86
C ALA A 93 -0.15 24.46 -3.03
N THR A 94 1.13 24.27 -2.77
CA THR A 94 2.19 24.24 -3.78
C THR A 94 1.96 23.12 -4.78
N ILE A 95 1.69 21.90 -4.30
CA ILE A 95 1.38 20.74 -5.14
C ILE A 95 0.16 21.02 -6.01
N ALA A 96 -0.95 21.47 -5.41
CA ALA A 96 -2.19 21.79 -6.12
C ALA A 96 -1.97 22.85 -7.21
N GLY A 97 -1.19 23.89 -6.91
CA GLY A 97 -0.85 24.95 -7.86
C GLY A 97 -0.06 24.44 -9.09
N ARG A 98 0.67 23.33 -8.96
CA ARG A 98 1.41 22.73 -10.09
C ARG A 98 0.57 21.78 -10.93
N ILE A 99 -0.57 21.31 -10.41
CA ILE A 99 -1.47 20.38 -11.10
C ILE A 99 -2.60 21.11 -11.84
N ALA A 100 -2.45 22.35 -12.20
CA ALA A 100 -3.46 23.13 -12.91
C ALA A 100 -3.64 22.64 -14.38
N LEU A 101 -4.35 21.53 -14.56
CA LEU A 101 -4.61 20.90 -15.85
C LEU A 101 -6.11 20.90 -16.17
N PRO A 102 -6.51 21.04 -17.46
CA PRO A 102 -7.91 21.03 -17.86
C PRO A 102 -8.61 19.70 -17.52
N GLY A 103 -9.64 19.76 -16.66
CA GLY A 103 -10.40 18.57 -16.23
C GLY A 103 -9.76 17.80 -15.09
N VAL A 104 -8.75 18.38 -14.44
CA VAL A 104 -8.22 17.93 -13.17
C VAL A 104 -8.69 18.88 -12.08
N SER A 105 -9.16 18.36 -10.97
CA SER A 105 -9.54 19.11 -9.78
C SER A 105 -8.73 18.67 -8.58
N THR A 106 -8.52 19.59 -7.66
CA THR A 106 -7.84 19.33 -6.40
C THR A 106 -8.72 19.72 -5.22
N GLU A 107 -8.68 18.96 -4.15
CA GLU A 107 -9.44 19.17 -2.92
C GLU A 107 -8.51 18.95 -1.72
N VAL A 108 -8.41 19.95 -0.85
CA VAL A 108 -7.68 19.82 0.41
C VAL A 108 -8.61 19.27 1.48
N ILE A 109 -8.29 18.11 2.04
CA ILE A 109 -9.00 17.53 3.17
C ILE A 109 -8.29 18.00 4.45
N PRO A 110 -8.97 18.78 5.31
CA PRO A 110 -8.35 19.26 6.53
C PRO A 110 -8.13 18.14 7.55
N PRO A 111 -7.19 18.33 8.49
CA PRO A 111 -6.99 17.40 9.60
C PRO A 111 -8.29 17.14 10.37
N LYS A 112 -8.58 15.86 10.69
CA LYS A 112 -9.77 15.49 11.45
C LYS A 112 -9.49 14.29 12.37
N GLY A 113 -9.92 14.40 13.62
CA GLY A 113 -9.79 13.31 14.61
C GLY A 113 -8.33 12.95 14.88
N VAL A 114 -7.95 11.71 14.63
CA VAL A 114 -6.57 11.21 14.79
C VAL A 114 -5.65 11.59 13.65
N VAL A 115 -6.20 11.98 12.50
CA VAL A 115 -5.43 12.47 11.35
C VAL A 115 -5.08 13.93 11.59
N ARG A 116 -3.79 14.23 11.70
CA ARG A 116 -3.28 15.56 12.06
C ARG A 116 -2.65 16.31 10.89
N VAL A 117 -2.56 15.68 9.74
CA VAL A 117 -1.95 16.22 8.53
C VAL A 117 -3.04 16.48 7.49
N PRO A 118 -3.05 17.63 6.80
CA PRO A 118 -3.95 17.84 5.69
C PRO A 118 -3.59 16.90 4.53
N ARG A 119 -4.56 16.53 3.72
CA ARG A 119 -4.34 15.70 2.54
C ARG A 119 -4.82 16.42 1.30
N LEU A 120 -4.17 16.16 0.17
CA LEU A 120 -4.58 16.65 -1.12
C LEU A 120 -5.14 15.51 -1.95
N VAL A 121 -6.41 15.59 -2.34
CA VAL A 121 -7.01 14.68 -3.31
C VAL A 121 -6.95 15.33 -4.69
N VAL A 122 -6.42 14.61 -5.65
CA VAL A 122 -6.39 15.00 -7.06
C VAL A 122 -7.33 14.08 -7.82
N ARG A 123 -8.30 14.65 -8.56
CA ARG A 123 -9.31 13.93 -9.33
C ARG A 123 -9.26 14.34 -10.79
N TRP A 124 -9.53 13.40 -11.68
CA TRP A 124 -9.62 13.64 -13.12
C TRP A 124 -10.76 12.83 -13.73
N ASP A 125 -11.10 13.15 -14.97
CA ASP A 125 -12.04 12.35 -15.77
C ASP A 125 -11.28 11.14 -16.35
N ALA A 126 -11.53 9.95 -15.80
CA ALA A 126 -10.87 8.72 -16.24
C ALA A 126 -11.14 8.40 -17.72
N ALA A 127 -12.31 8.74 -18.26
CA ALA A 127 -12.63 8.54 -19.68
C ALA A 127 -11.78 9.42 -20.58
N LYS A 128 -11.49 10.65 -20.15
CA LYS A 128 -10.65 11.58 -20.91
C LYS A 128 -9.17 11.25 -20.81
N TYR A 129 -8.71 10.84 -19.64
CA TYR A 129 -7.28 10.60 -19.39
C TYR A 129 -6.86 9.16 -19.71
N GLY A 130 -7.79 8.19 -19.71
CA GLY A 130 -7.54 6.81 -20.12
C GLY A 130 -6.70 5.98 -19.15
N PHE A 131 -6.54 6.42 -17.90
CA PHE A 131 -5.85 5.67 -16.84
C PHE A 131 -6.49 5.92 -15.47
N ASP A 132 -6.30 4.97 -14.57
CA ASP A 132 -6.78 5.00 -13.20
C ASP A 132 -5.70 5.53 -12.22
N GLY A 133 -6.08 5.70 -10.96
CA GLY A 133 -5.20 6.20 -9.91
C GLY A 133 -4.03 5.28 -9.61
N GLU A 134 -4.20 3.97 -9.74
CA GLU A 134 -3.12 3.01 -9.54
C GLU A 134 -2.06 3.14 -10.65
N THR A 135 -2.48 3.31 -11.89
CA THR A 135 -1.57 3.58 -13.02
C THR A 135 -0.77 4.87 -12.77
N VAL A 136 -1.42 5.94 -12.28
CA VAL A 136 -0.73 7.19 -11.93
C VAL A 136 0.29 6.96 -10.81
N ARG A 137 -0.11 6.26 -9.77
CA ARG A 137 0.76 5.93 -8.63
C ARG A 137 2.01 5.14 -9.07
N LEU A 138 1.83 4.11 -9.88
CA LEU A 138 2.94 3.29 -10.39
C LEU A 138 3.88 4.08 -11.29
N ARG A 139 3.36 4.93 -12.18
CA ARG A 139 4.19 5.81 -13.02
C ARG A 139 5.01 6.80 -12.19
N LEU A 140 4.45 7.31 -11.11
CA LEU A 140 5.16 8.18 -10.17
C LEU A 140 6.23 7.41 -9.38
N LEU A 141 5.93 6.17 -8.99
CA LEU A 141 6.87 5.30 -8.27
C LEU A 141 8.07 4.90 -9.15
N ASP A 142 7.86 4.71 -10.45
CA ASP A 142 8.89 4.36 -11.42
C ASP A 142 9.56 5.60 -12.07
N GLY A 143 9.10 6.81 -11.71
CA GLY A 143 9.59 8.07 -12.26
C GLY A 143 10.92 8.54 -11.66
N ASP A 144 11.44 9.64 -12.24
CA ASP A 144 12.58 10.39 -11.72
C ASP A 144 12.22 11.88 -11.63
N PRO A 145 12.09 12.46 -10.43
CA PRO A 145 12.26 11.81 -9.14
C PRO A 145 11.17 10.77 -8.87
N ARG A 146 11.52 9.74 -8.11
CA ARG A 146 10.56 8.75 -7.61
C ARG A 146 9.63 9.42 -6.59
N VAL A 147 8.32 9.33 -6.81
CA VAL A 147 7.30 9.85 -5.89
C VAL A 147 6.46 8.68 -5.39
N MET A 148 6.51 8.45 -4.08
CA MET A 148 5.71 7.41 -3.42
C MET A 148 4.44 8.05 -2.84
N LEU A 149 3.29 7.65 -3.34
CA LEU A 149 1.98 8.03 -2.82
C LEU A 149 1.44 6.94 -1.88
N ASP A 150 0.42 7.31 -1.10
CA ASP A 150 -0.37 6.34 -0.34
C ASP A 150 -0.97 5.29 -1.30
N ASP A 151 -0.67 4.03 -1.03
CA ASP A 151 -1.06 2.91 -1.86
C ASP A 151 -2.48 2.39 -1.57
N MET A 152 -3.13 2.91 -0.55
CA MET A 152 -4.50 2.56 -0.14
C MET A 152 -5.55 3.55 -0.64
N ALA A 153 -5.14 4.69 -1.18
CA ALA A 153 -6.02 5.78 -1.59
C ALA A 153 -6.35 5.88 -3.10
N PRO A 154 -5.63 5.24 -4.06
CA PRO A 154 -5.98 5.34 -5.47
C PRO A 154 -7.39 4.81 -5.76
N THR A 155 -8.11 5.52 -6.62
CA THR A 155 -9.41 5.09 -7.16
C THR A 155 -9.35 5.03 -8.68
N ALA A 156 -10.48 4.75 -9.33
CA ALA A 156 -10.57 4.78 -10.79
C ALA A 156 -10.21 6.16 -11.40
N SER A 157 -10.25 7.24 -10.62
CA SER A 157 -10.06 8.60 -11.14
C SER A 157 -9.45 9.56 -10.11
N SER A 158 -8.76 9.06 -9.10
CA SER A 158 -8.12 9.91 -8.09
C SER A 158 -6.90 9.28 -7.43
N ILE A 159 -6.04 10.16 -6.92
CA ILE A 159 -4.94 9.85 -6.00
C ILE A 159 -5.03 10.79 -4.80
N GLU A 160 -4.38 10.38 -3.70
CA GLU A 160 -4.27 11.19 -2.48
C GLU A 160 -2.79 11.40 -2.13
N ILE A 161 -2.46 12.60 -1.68
CA ILE A 161 -1.12 13.00 -1.27
C ILE A 161 -1.14 13.37 0.21
N ASP A 162 -0.27 12.75 1.00
CA ASP A 162 0.02 13.09 2.38
C ASP A 162 1.38 13.81 2.43
N PRO A 163 1.44 15.10 2.84
CA PRO A 163 2.68 15.87 2.85
C PRO A 163 3.58 15.61 4.06
N PHE A 164 3.21 14.69 4.96
CA PHE A 164 3.90 14.47 6.23
C PHE A 164 5.41 14.27 6.11
N GLY A 165 5.85 13.51 5.11
CA GLY A 165 7.26 13.15 4.90
C GLY A 165 8.06 14.15 4.08
N LEU A 166 7.41 15.14 3.45
CA LEU A 166 8.07 16.05 2.53
C LEU A 166 9.11 16.95 3.22
N GLN A 167 10.25 17.10 2.55
CA GLN A 167 11.29 18.04 2.92
C GLN A 167 11.14 19.38 2.15
N PRO A 168 11.82 20.44 2.58
CA PRO A 168 11.76 21.74 1.89
C PRO A 168 12.09 21.62 0.39
N GLY A 169 11.19 22.09 -0.47
CA GLY A 169 11.31 22.05 -1.93
C GLY A 169 10.76 20.80 -2.62
N GLU A 170 10.47 19.72 -1.89
CA GLU A 170 9.93 18.49 -2.48
C GLU A 170 8.48 18.64 -2.95
N ALA A 171 7.66 19.46 -2.30
CA ALA A 171 6.30 19.75 -2.74
C ALA A 171 6.23 20.23 -4.19
N GLU A 172 7.20 21.06 -4.59
CA GLU A 172 7.35 21.55 -5.97
C GLU A 172 7.67 20.43 -6.95
N GLN A 173 8.55 19.49 -6.56
CA GLN A 173 8.93 18.34 -7.37
C GLN A 173 7.76 17.36 -7.51
N VAL A 174 7.06 17.06 -6.42
CA VAL A 174 5.86 16.21 -6.40
C VAL A 174 4.78 16.76 -7.32
N GLY A 175 4.48 18.05 -7.21
CA GLY A 175 3.47 18.69 -8.05
C GLY A 175 3.81 18.63 -9.54
N ARG A 176 5.08 18.85 -9.91
CA ARG A 176 5.55 18.73 -11.31
C ARG A 176 5.49 17.28 -11.80
N ALA A 177 5.90 16.31 -11.00
CA ALA A 177 5.87 14.91 -11.38
C ALA A 177 4.42 14.45 -11.63
N ILE A 178 3.48 14.81 -10.76
CA ILE A 178 2.05 14.50 -10.95
C ILE A 178 1.52 15.16 -12.22
N ALA A 179 1.81 16.45 -12.44
CA ALA A 179 1.38 17.16 -13.64
C ALA A 179 1.94 16.52 -14.93
N ALA A 180 3.20 16.08 -14.91
CA ALA A 180 3.84 15.40 -16.04
C ALA A 180 3.16 14.05 -16.33
N VAL A 181 2.90 13.24 -15.31
CA VAL A 181 2.22 11.95 -15.49
C VAL A 181 0.80 12.12 -16.03
N LEU A 182 0.04 13.10 -15.48
CA LEU A 182 -1.33 13.39 -15.94
C LEU A 182 -1.36 14.02 -17.32
N SER A 183 -0.29 14.68 -17.79
CA SER A 183 -0.18 15.26 -19.13
C SER A 183 0.33 14.26 -20.17
N ALA A 184 0.91 13.13 -19.74
CA ALA A 184 1.39 12.10 -20.66
C ALA A 184 0.19 11.42 -21.33
N PRO A 185 0.28 11.12 -22.65
CA PRO A 185 -0.79 10.40 -23.31
C PRO A 185 -1.00 9.05 -22.62
N ALA A 186 -2.27 8.67 -22.43
CA ALA A 186 -2.61 7.32 -22.06
C ALA A 186 -1.98 6.40 -23.12
N ALA A 187 -1.36 5.30 -22.68
CA ALA A 187 -1.01 4.25 -23.62
C ALA A 187 -2.33 3.86 -24.31
N GLN A 188 -2.45 4.15 -25.59
CA GLN A 188 -3.61 3.71 -26.36
C GLN A 188 -3.63 2.19 -26.23
N LYS A 189 -4.61 1.65 -25.50
CA LYS A 189 -4.97 0.25 -25.67
C LYS A 189 -5.48 0.14 -27.12
N THR A 190 -4.57 -0.21 -28.01
CA THR A 190 -4.96 -0.63 -29.35
C THR A 190 -5.86 -1.84 -29.13
N ALA A 191 -7.12 -1.73 -29.53
CA ALA A 191 -8.03 -2.86 -29.58
C ALA A 191 -7.48 -3.84 -30.62
N THR A 192 -6.50 -4.61 -30.23
CA THR A 192 -5.91 -5.66 -31.07
C THR A 192 -6.78 -6.89 -30.89
N ALA A 193 -7.03 -7.61 -31.97
CA ALA A 193 -7.89 -8.80 -31.97
C ALA A 193 -7.48 -9.77 -30.87
N VAL A 194 -8.45 -10.25 -30.10
CA VAL A 194 -8.24 -11.29 -29.09
C VAL A 194 -7.50 -12.45 -29.78
N PRO A 195 -6.35 -12.89 -29.23
CA PRO A 195 -5.63 -14.01 -29.83
C PRO A 195 -6.55 -15.21 -29.98
N LYS A 196 -6.48 -15.91 -31.10
CA LYS A 196 -7.19 -17.19 -31.31
C LYS A 196 -6.59 -18.33 -30.48
N LEU A 197 -6.23 -18.04 -29.27
CA LEU A 197 -5.60 -18.96 -28.32
C LEU A 197 -6.63 -19.34 -27.25
N ASP A 198 -6.81 -20.63 -27.04
CA ASP A 198 -7.64 -21.15 -25.96
C ASP A 198 -6.73 -21.56 -24.78
N VAL A 199 -6.92 -20.86 -23.67
CA VAL A 199 -6.21 -21.15 -22.40
C VAL A 199 -7.02 -22.03 -21.46
N SER A 200 -8.18 -22.55 -21.90
CA SER A 200 -8.98 -23.46 -21.09
C SER A 200 -8.21 -24.75 -20.78
N GLY A 201 -8.43 -25.29 -19.60
CA GLY A 201 -7.78 -26.50 -19.11
C GLY A 201 -6.97 -26.30 -17.84
N ALA A 202 -6.18 -27.30 -17.50
CA ALA A 202 -5.37 -27.29 -16.28
C ALA A 202 -3.95 -26.76 -16.56
N TRP A 203 -3.44 -26.00 -15.60
CA TRP A 203 -2.12 -25.38 -15.65
C TRP A 203 -1.41 -25.54 -14.32
N ASP A 204 -0.15 -25.95 -14.36
CA ASP A 204 0.76 -25.92 -13.22
C ASP A 204 1.56 -24.63 -13.28
N VAL A 205 1.36 -23.76 -12.29
CA VAL A 205 1.95 -22.41 -12.25
C VAL A 205 2.90 -22.32 -11.06
N GLN A 206 4.15 -21.98 -11.33
CA GLN A 206 5.15 -21.65 -10.34
C GLN A 206 5.29 -20.13 -10.25
N VAL A 207 5.22 -19.61 -9.03
CA VAL A 207 5.40 -18.19 -8.73
C VAL A 207 6.67 -18.06 -7.91
N SER A 208 7.59 -17.18 -8.36
CA SER A 208 8.90 -16.98 -7.73
C SER A 208 9.04 -15.55 -7.25
N PHE A 209 9.31 -15.37 -5.96
CA PHE A 209 9.62 -14.12 -5.29
C PHE A 209 11.05 -14.14 -4.76
N LEU A 210 11.55 -12.98 -4.32
CA LEU A 210 12.90 -12.87 -3.75
C LEU A 210 13.16 -13.87 -2.61
N HIS A 211 12.15 -14.20 -1.82
CA HIS A 211 12.27 -15.02 -0.61
C HIS A 211 11.62 -16.40 -0.72
N GLY A 212 11.30 -16.86 -1.92
CA GLY A 212 10.76 -18.20 -2.11
C GLY A 212 9.78 -18.35 -3.26
N GLU A 213 9.32 -19.57 -3.41
CA GLU A 213 8.47 -19.99 -4.51
C GLU A 213 7.15 -20.56 -3.99
N ARG A 214 6.13 -20.51 -4.83
CA ARG A 214 4.81 -21.11 -4.59
C ARG A 214 4.30 -21.77 -5.84
N SER A 215 3.71 -22.96 -5.67
CA SER A 215 3.06 -23.69 -6.76
C SER A 215 1.55 -23.57 -6.65
N HIS A 216 0.93 -23.33 -7.78
CA HIS A 216 -0.52 -23.25 -7.93
C HIS A 216 -0.97 -24.15 -9.08
N ARG A 217 -2.07 -24.86 -8.89
CA ARG A 217 -2.79 -25.54 -9.97
C ARG A 217 -3.97 -24.67 -10.36
N LEU A 218 -4.01 -24.21 -11.61
CA LEU A 218 -5.15 -23.45 -12.15
C LEU A 218 -5.97 -24.35 -13.05
N THR A 219 -7.28 -24.30 -12.95
CA THR A 219 -8.22 -24.89 -13.89
C THR A 219 -9.02 -23.77 -14.50
N LEU A 220 -8.75 -23.47 -15.77
CA LEU A 220 -9.27 -22.28 -16.45
C LEU A 220 -10.36 -22.66 -17.46
N ARG A 221 -11.30 -21.76 -17.68
CA ARG A 221 -12.31 -21.75 -18.75
C ARG A 221 -12.29 -20.38 -19.41
N GLN A 222 -12.16 -20.37 -20.72
CA GLN A 222 -12.19 -19.15 -21.52
C GLN A 222 -13.49 -19.05 -22.31
N GLN A 223 -14.08 -17.86 -22.32
CA GLN A 223 -15.19 -17.51 -23.18
C GLN A 223 -15.04 -16.06 -23.64
N ASP A 224 -14.93 -15.86 -24.97
CA ASP A 224 -14.83 -14.54 -25.60
C ASP A 224 -13.76 -13.61 -24.99
N GLY A 225 -12.58 -14.20 -24.61
CA GLY A 225 -11.51 -13.46 -23.98
C GLY A 225 -11.63 -13.34 -22.44
N ALA A 226 -12.81 -13.55 -21.86
CA ALA A 226 -12.95 -13.64 -20.41
C ALA A 226 -12.48 -14.99 -19.91
N ILE A 227 -11.78 -15.00 -18.78
CA ILE A 227 -11.26 -16.20 -18.12
C ILE A 227 -11.91 -16.32 -16.75
N THR A 228 -12.43 -17.51 -16.45
CA THR A 228 -12.88 -17.89 -15.12
C THR A 228 -12.27 -19.24 -14.76
N GLY A 229 -12.23 -19.57 -13.49
CA GLY A 229 -11.71 -20.86 -13.10
C GLY A 229 -11.51 -21.03 -11.60
N ASN A 230 -10.66 -21.96 -11.25
CA ASN A 230 -10.29 -22.26 -9.88
C ASN A 230 -8.77 -22.41 -9.75
N GLN A 231 -8.23 -21.91 -8.66
CA GLN A 231 -6.85 -22.17 -8.26
C GLN A 231 -6.81 -23.06 -7.03
N ARG A 232 -5.80 -23.92 -6.97
CA ARG A 232 -5.49 -24.76 -5.82
C ARG A 232 -4.01 -24.68 -5.48
N SER A 233 -3.73 -24.49 -4.22
CA SER A 233 -2.40 -24.58 -3.61
C SER A 233 -2.47 -25.53 -2.40
N PRO A 234 -1.35 -25.90 -1.76
CA PRO A 234 -1.39 -26.71 -0.55
C PRO A 234 -2.21 -26.12 0.59
N GLN A 235 -2.35 -24.80 0.65
CA GLN A 235 -3.00 -24.10 1.76
C GLN A 235 -4.36 -23.52 1.43
N PHE A 236 -4.70 -23.36 0.15
CA PHE A 236 -5.91 -22.67 -0.23
C PHE A 236 -6.43 -23.09 -1.61
N GLU A 237 -7.74 -23.08 -1.76
CA GLU A 237 -8.44 -23.24 -3.02
C GLU A 237 -9.48 -22.13 -3.19
N GLY A 238 -9.61 -21.55 -4.39
CA GLY A 238 -10.55 -20.48 -4.64
C GLY A 238 -10.64 -20.05 -6.10
N PRO A 239 -11.55 -19.11 -6.40
CA PRO A 239 -11.82 -18.71 -7.77
C PRO A 239 -10.64 -17.97 -8.40
N VAL A 240 -10.51 -18.13 -9.73
CA VAL A 240 -9.68 -17.34 -10.63
C VAL A 240 -10.58 -16.57 -11.56
N ASN A 241 -10.29 -15.29 -11.77
CA ASN A 241 -10.91 -14.45 -12.78
C ASN A 241 -9.82 -13.79 -13.63
N GLY A 242 -10.15 -13.41 -14.86
CA GLY A 242 -9.17 -12.75 -15.70
C GLY A 242 -9.63 -12.55 -17.12
N SER A 243 -8.69 -12.22 -17.98
CA SER A 243 -8.88 -12.03 -19.42
C SER A 243 -7.68 -12.51 -20.22
N LEU A 244 -7.92 -12.81 -21.48
CA LEU A 244 -6.91 -12.90 -22.53
C LEU A 244 -7.24 -11.87 -23.59
N ASP A 245 -6.34 -10.95 -23.80
CA ASP A 245 -6.45 -9.91 -24.82
C ASP A 245 -5.14 -9.77 -25.63
N ALA A 246 -5.01 -8.72 -26.39
CA ALA A 246 -3.82 -8.48 -27.20
C ALA A 246 -2.56 -8.20 -26.38
N ASP A 247 -2.71 -7.69 -25.16
CA ASP A 247 -1.61 -7.38 -24.25
C ASP A 247 -1.14 -8.63 -23.51
N GLY A 248 -1.95 -9.72 -23.55
CA GLY A 248 -1.60 -11.01 -22.96
C GLY A 248 -2.67 -11.60 -22.06
N ILE A 249 -2.24 -12.45 -21.15
CA ILE A 249 -3.09 -13.08 -20.13
C ILE A 249 -3.01 -12.28 -18.84
N HIS A 250 -4.19 -12.00 -18.29
CA HIS A 250 -4.36 -11.30 -17.02
C HIS A 250 -5.20 -12.18 -16.10
N LEU A 251 -4.64 -12.64 -15.00
CA LEU A 251 -5.35 -13.47 -14.03
C LEU A 251 -5.28 -12.86 -12.64
N ILE A 252 -6.37 -12.97 -11.90
CA ILE A 252 -6.41 -12.60 -10.49
C ILE A 252 -7.05 -13.72 -9.67
N PHE A 253 -6.43 -14.05 -8.57
CA PHE A 253 -6.96 -14.97 -7.56
C PHE A 253 -6.47 -14.57 -6.18
N GLN A 254 -7.07 -15.15 -5.15
CA GLN A 254 -6.73 -14.87 -3.77
C GLN A 254 -6.26 -16.11 -3.04
N THR A 255 -5.46 -15.91 -2.00
CA THR A 255 -5.11 -16.92 -1.00
C THR A 255 -5.32 -16.32 0.39
N ARG A 256 -5.21 -17.15 1.42
CA ARG A 256 -5.20 -16.70 2.81
C ARG A 256 -3.88 -17.00 3.47
N TYR A 257 -3.39 -16.03 4.23
CA TYR A 257 -2.17 -16.16 5.02
C TYR A 257 -2.34 -15.41 6.35
N GLU A 258 -2.21 -16.13 7.46
CA GLU A 258 -2.30 -15.58 8.84
C GLU A 258 -3.51 -14.67 9.08
N GLY A 259 -4.67 -15.03 8.52
CA GLY A 259 -5.90 -14.25 8.64
C GLY A 259 -6.06 -13.12 7.63
N ALA A 260 -5.03 -12.81 6.85
CA ALA A 260 -5.10 -11.85 5.76
C ALA A 260 -5.50 -12.51 4.43
N THR A 261 -6.23 -11.79 3.59
CA THR A 261 -6.48 -12.18 2.20
C THR A 261 -5.42 -11.54 1.32
N ILE A 262 -4.65 -12.39 0.62
CA ILE A 262 -3.60 -11.97 -0.31
C ILE A 262 -4.11 -12.22 -1.72
N PHE A 263 -4.06 -11.19 -2.56
CA PHE A 263 -4.37 -11.29 -3.98
C PHE A 263 -3.09 -11.49 -4.78
N TYR A 264 -3.18 -12.36 -5.77
CA TYR A 264 -2.17 -12.60 -6.81
C TYR A 264 -2.74 -12.07 -8.11
N GLN A 265 -2.05 -11.14 -8.73
CA GLN A 265 -2.31 -10.69 -10.09
C GLN A 265 -1.17 -11.16 -10.98
N LEU A 266 -1.48 -11.95 -11.99
CA LEU A 266 -0.55 -12.47 -12.98
C LEU A 266 -0.80 -11.75 -14.30
N ASP A 267 0.23 -11.09 -14.83
CA ASP A 267 0.20 -10.39 -16.10
C ASP A 267 1.34 -10.91 -16.98
N GLY A 268 1.01 -11.45 -18.16
CA GLY A 268 2.04 -12.07 -18.96
C GLY A 268 1.58 -12.53 -20.35
N ALA A 269 2.47 -13.29 -21.00
CA ALA A 269 2.23 -13.87 -22.31
C ALA A 269 1.91 -15.36 -22.21
N VAL A 270 1.14 -15.85 -23.19
CA VAL A 270 0.87 -17.29 -23.37
C VAL A 270 1.23 -17.69 -24.81
N ALA A 271 2.03 -18.73 -24.95
CA ALA A 271 2.37 -19.35 -26.23
C ALA A 271 2.75 -20.81 -26.00
N ASP A 272 2.45 -21.68 -26.96
CA ASP A 272 2.92 -23.07 -27.02
C ASP A 272 2.71 -23.89 -25.74
N GLY A 273 1.58 -23.69 -25.08
CA GLY A 273 1.24 -24.39 -23.82
C GLY A 273 2.04 -23.91 -22.60
N ARG A 274 2.67 -22.74 -22.70
CA ARG A 274 3.37 -22.06 -21.62
C ARG A 274 2.76 -20.69 -21.36
N MET A 275 2.74 -20.26 -20.12
CA MET A 275 2.48 -18.88 -19.74
C MET A 275 3.62 -18.37 -18.86
N GLN A 276 3.97 -17.10 -19.00
CA GLN A 276 5.03 -16.49 -18.20
C GLN A 276 4.83 -14.99 -18.10
N GLY A 277 5.28 -14.41 -17.01
CA GLY A 277 5.18 -12.98 -16.81
C GLY A 277 5.44 -12.55 -15.39
N ARG A 278 4.89 -11.41 -15.05
CA ARG A 278 5.01 -10.79 -13.74
C ARG A 278 3.83 -11.20 -12.85
N VAL A 279 4.12 -11.47 -11.59
CA VAL A 279 3.11 -11.58 -10.53
C VAL A 279 3.26 -10.41 -9.57
N THR A 280 2.14 -9.82 -9.18
CA THR A 280 2.09 -8.76 -8.16
C THR A 280 1.21 -9.22 -7.01
N LEU A 281 1.63 -8.92 -5.79
CA LEU A 281 0.86 -9.27 -4.59
C LEU A 281 0.23 -8.02 -3.97
N GLY A 282 -1.01 -8.15 -3.56
CA GLY A 282 -1.73 -7.11 -2.83
C GLY A 282 -2.67 -7.64 -1.77
N SER A 283 -3.28 -6.75 -1.02
CA SER A 283 -4.35 -7.09 -0.09
C SER A 283 -5.58 -6.23 -0.32
N SER A 284 -6.75 -6.77 0.05
CA SER A 284 -7.91 -5.91 0.33
C SER A 284 -7.97 -5.70 1.84
N SER A 285 -8.06 -4.46 2.29
CA SER A 285 -8.54 -4.22 3.63
C SER A 285 -10.06 -4.19 3.60
N ASP A 286 -10.71 -4.84 4.57
CA ASP A 286 -12.18 -4.79 4.72
C ASP A 286 -12.71 -3.36 4.91
N HIS A 287 -11.82 -2.42 5.15
CA HIS A 287 -12.11 -0.99 5.36
C HIS A 287 -12.10 -0.14 4.08
N HIS A 288 -11.61 -0.68 2.98
CA HIS A 288 -11.51 0.06 1.72
C HIS A 288 -12.36 -0.58 0.62
N LYS A 289 -13.39 0.15 0.20
CA LYS A 289 -14.23 -0.18 -0.97
C LYS A 289 -13.56 0.22 -2.31
N GLY A 290 -12.25 0.42 -2.30
CA GLY A 290 -11.46 0.83 -3.45
C GLY A 290 -10.87 -0.35 -4.22
N PRO A 291 -10.16 -0.08 -5.31
CA PRO A 291 -9.41 -1.09 -6.04
C PRO A 291 -8.36 -1.74 -5.13
N LEU A 292 -8.03 -2.99 -5.42
CA LEU A 292 -7.01 -3.74 -4.68
C LEU A 292 -5.65 -3.05 -4.82
N ASN A 293 -4.96 -2.87 -3.71
CA ASN A 293 -3.56 -2.44 -3.73
C ASN A 293 -2.65 -3.63 -4.07
N MET A 294 -2.39 -3.80 -5.34
CA MET A 294 -1.63 -4.94 -5.86
C MET A 294 -0.11 -4.80 -5.74
N SER A 295 0.40 -3.68 -5.24
CA SER A 295 1.85 -3.50 -5.05
C SER A 295 2.32 -3.59 -3.60
N GLN A 296 1.42 -3.73 -2.65
CA GLN A 296 1.72 -3.66 -1.22
C GLN A 296 2.75 -4.69 -0.75
N PHE A 297 2.71 -5.91 -1.30
CA PHE A 297 3.59 -7.00 -0.89
C PHE A 297 4.66 -7.34 -1.94
N GLY A 298 4.86 -6.45 -2.92
CA GLY A 298 5.90 -6.59 -3.93
C GLY A 298 5.47 -7.39 -5.16
N ALA A 299 6.47 -7.71 -5.98
CA ALA A 299 6.28 -8.41 -7.24
C ALA A 299 7.31 -9.53 -7.41
N GLY A 300 6.99 -10.47 -8.29
CA GLY A 300 7.83 -11.58 -8.68
C GLY A 300 7.58 -11.96 -10.13
N GLN A 301 8.00 -13.16 -10.49
CA GLN A 301 7.78 -13.76 -11.80
C GLN A 301 6.89 -14.99 -11.67
N PHE A 302 6.19 -15.34 -12.73
CA PHE A 302 5.50 -16.61 -12.80
C PHE A 302 5.80 -17.32 -14.10
N GLU A 303 5.83 -18.64 -14.03
CA GLU A 303 5.87 -19.55 -15.16
C GLU A 303 4.77 -20.59 -14.99
N GLY A 304 4.03 -20.88 -16.06
CA GLY A 304 2.98 -21.87 -16.06
C GLY A 304 3.14 -22.83 -17.24
N MET A 305 2.90 -24.10 -17.00
CA MET A 305 2.87 -25.14 -18.01
C MET A 305 1.47 -25.71 -18.08
N ARG A 306 0.96 -25.91 -19.30
CA ARG A 306 -0.29 -26.66 -19.48
C ARG A 306 -0.09 -28.07 -18.96
N ALA A 307 -0.89 -28.49 -18.01
CA ALA A 307 -0.80 -29.85 -17.50
C ALA A 307 -1.19 -30.84 -18.59
N GLY A 308 -0.35 -31.79 -18.86
CA GLY A 308 -0.65 -32.86 -19.81
C GLY A 308 -1.93 -33.59 -19.38
N GLY A 309 -2.87 -33.78 -20.30
CA GLY A 309 -4.01 -34.62 -20.07
C GLY A 309 -3.47 -36.05 -19.86
N GLY A 310 -3.59 -36.53 -18.62
CA GLY A 310 -3.39 -37.93 -18.30
C GLY A 310 -4.63 -38.74 -18.66
#